data_685e06c82540e0d03ef082c899ff3163
#
_entry.id   685e06c82540e0d03ef082c899ff3163
#
_cell.length_a   1.000
_cell.length_b   1.000
_cell.length_c   1.000
_cell.angle_alpha   90.00
_cell.angle_beta   90.00
_cell.angle_gamma   90.00
#
_symmetry.space_group_name_H-M   'P 1'
#
loop_
_entity.id
_entity.type
_entity.pdbx_description
1 polymer ?
#
loop_
_entity_poly.entity_id
_entity_poly.type
_entity_poly.pdbx_seq_one_letter_code
_entity_poly.pdbx_strand_id
1 'polypeptide(L)'
;FGVYAFNYLWAPLIDRIQIPYLTKKIGHRRGWIVLMQIAILISLVLWSLINPTDNLALLISIGLVIAIASATQDITVDALRIEQIGEKESKSMAAGAAMAVVGWWTGYKLGGVIALFTAEFFEKNGVVDYWQATFIVLGIVVILMNIGLMFVHEKSSSERVKSQRKTDALISKNLGSKNFITDIIAWITGTIGGPIISFFKKNGFSIAIGILGFVFLFKIGEAFLGRMSIVFYKELGFSKSDIAIYSKTLGWITTVVFTLLGGLFAIRSGTVKTMFIAGGLMALTNLLFTVLAWSGKSEILFAFAVILDDITAAFATVAFVAFISLLVDRTYT
;
A
#
# COMPACT_ATOMS: atom_id res chain seq x y z
N PHE A 1 -4.14 7.27 -8.65
CA PHE A 1 -4.68 7.33 -7.27
C PHE A 1 -6.06 6.71 -7.14
N GLY A 2 -7.00 6.93 -8.08
CA GLY A 2 -8.34 6.34 -8.03
C GLY A 2 -8.33 4.82 -7.91
N VAL A 3 -7.47 4.13 -8.67
CA VAL A 3 -7.36 2.68 -8.63
C VAL A 3 -7.04 2.15 -7.22
N TYR A 4 -6.11 2.79 -6.51
CA TYR A 4 -5.76 2.43 -5.14
C TYR A 4 -6.88 2.73 -4.13
N ALA A 5 -7.72 3.73 -4.41
CA ALA A 5 -8.85 4.04 -3.56
C ALA A 5 -9.98 3.01 -3.69
N PHE A 6 -10.09 2.34 -4.84
CA PHE A 6 -11.12 1.36 -5.12
C PHE A 6 -10.64 -0.10 -5.04
N ASN A 7 -9.38 -0.35 -4.69
CA ASN A 7 -8.81 -1.70 -4.70
C ASN A 7 -9.52 -2.66 -3.73
N TYR A 8 -10.16 -2.18 -2.68
CA TYR A 8 -10.95 -2.97 -1.75
C TYR A 8 -12.14 -3.68 -2.42
N LEU A 9 -12.63 -3.16 -3.57
CA LEU A 9 -13.75 -3.78 -4.28
C LEU A 9 -13.40 -5.15 -4.86
N TRP A 10 -12.15 -5.38 -5.26
CA TRP A 10 -11.72 -6.66 -5.80
C TRP A 10 -10.80 -7.46 -4.87
N ALA A 11 -10.45 -6.93 -3.70
CA ALA A 11 -9.68 -7.66 -2.70
C ALA A 11 -10.30 -9.03 -2.34
N PRO A 12 -11.63 -9.15 -2.11
CA PRO A 12 -12.25 -10.44 -1.84
C PRO A 12 -12.18 -11.43 -3.01
N LEU A 13 -12.07 -10.95 -4.26
CA LEU A 13 -11.89 -11.80 -5.44
C LEU A 13 -10.51 -12.45 -5.43
N ILE A 14 -9.47 -11.69 -5.04
CA ILE A 14 -8.09 -12.18 -4.95
C ILE A 14 -7.99 -13.31 -3.91
N ASP A 15 -8.74 -13.23 -2.82
CA ASP A 15 -8.76 -14.26 -1.79
C ASP A 15 -9.33 -15.59 -2.28
N ARG A 16 -10.28 -15.54 -3.22
CA ARG A 16 -11.02 -16.71 -3.67
C ARG A 16 -10.55 -17.31 -4.97
N ILE A 17 -10.08 -16.47 -5.91
CA ILE A 17 -9.69 -16.90 -7.23
C ILE A 17 -8.30 -17.50 -7.19
N GLN A 18 -8.20 -18.78 -7.45
CA GLN A 18 -6.94 -19.48 -7.60
C GLN A 18 -6.42 -19.35 -9.02
N ILE A 19 -5.18 -18.91 -9.18
CA ILE A 19 -4.55 -18.83 -10.49
C ILE A 19 -4.14 -20.25 -10.91
N PRO A 20 -4.66 -20.78 -12.02
CA PRO A 20 -4.28 -22.09 -12.52
C PRO A 20 -2.76 -22.21 -12.62
N TYR A 21 -2.21 -23.39 -12.30
CA TYR A 21 -0.79 -23.68 -12.32
C TYR A 21 0.06 -22.93 -11.27
N LEU A 22 0.01 -21.59 -11.20
CA LEU A 22 0.83 -20.78 -10.28
C LEU A 22 0.47 -21.06 -8.82
N THR A 23 -0.82 -21.06 -8.46
CA THR A 23 -1.26 -21.34 -7.09
C THR A 23 -0.80 -22.70 -6.59
N LYS A 24 -0.79 -23.73 -7.46
CA LYS A 24 -0.34 -25.08 -7.10
C LYS A 24 1.17 -25.17 -6.92
N LYS A 25 1.94 -24.42 -7.71
CA LYS A 25 3.39 -24.52 -7.76
C LYS A 25 4.10 -23.63 -6.74
N ILE A 26 3.65 -22.41 -6.54
CA ILE A 26 4.35 -21.40 -5.74
C ILE A 26 3.53 -20.84 -4.58
N GLY A 27 2.26 -21.20 -4.45
CA GLY A 27 1.35 -20.70 -3.42
C GLY A 27 0.31 -19.73 -3.98
N HIS A 28 -0.72 -19.43 -3.17
CA HIS A 28 -1.84 -18.60 -3.61
C HIS A 28 -1.46 -17.13 -3.74
N ARG A 29 -0.87 -16.57 -2.67
CA ARG A 29 -0.48 -15.15 -2.63
C ARG A 29 0.69 -14.86 -3.57
N ARG A 30 1.70 -15.71 -3.50
CA ARG A 30 2.86 -15.59 -4.40
C ARG A 30 2.46 -15.72 -5.87
N GLY A 31 1.49 -16.60 -6.18
CA GLY A 31 0.95 -16.74 -7.53
C GLY A 31 0.32 -15.43 -8.04
N TRP A 32 -0.47 -14.75 -7.21
CA TRP A 32 -1.03 -13.44 -7.55
C TRP A 32 0.03 -12.36 -7.71
N ILE A 33 1.01 -12.29 -6.80
CA ILE A 33 2.11 -11.31 -6.89
C ILE A 33 2.88 -11.50 -8.21
N VAL A 34 3.27 -12.74 -8.55
CA VAL A 34 3.99 -13.03 -9.79
C VAL A 34 3.16 -12.69 -11.03
N LEU A 35 1.85 -13.00 -11.03
CA LEU A 35 0.96 -12.64 -12.15
C LEU A 35 0.90 -11.12 -12.35
N MET A 36 0.75 -10.36 -11.28
CA MET A 36 0.72 -8.89 -11.35
C MET A 36 2.07 -8.31 -11.80
N GLN A 37 3.17 -8.87 -11.34
CA GLN A 37 4.50 -8.46 -11.80
C GLN A 37 4.76 -8.79 -13.27
N ILE A 38 4.24 -9.90 -13.78
CA ILE A 38 4.26 -10.20 -15.22
C ILE A 38 3.46 -9.15 -16.01
N ALA A 39 2.28 -8.76 -15.51
CA ALA A 39 1.49 -7.70 -16.14
C ALA A 39 2.24 -6.36 -16.15
N ILE A 40 2.91 -6.00 -15.06
CA ILE A 40 3.75 -4.80 -14.97
C ILE A 40 4.93 -4.89 -15.95
N LEU A 41 5.64 -6.03 -16.02
CA LEU A 41 6.75 -6.24 -16.95
C LEU A 41 6.32 -6.08 -18.40
N ILE A 42 5.21 -6.71 -18.81
CA ILE A 42 4.66 -6.57 -20.15
C ILE A 42 4.33 -5.10 -20.42
N SER A 43 3.71 -4.41 -19.46
CA SER A 43 3.37 -3.01 -19.61
C SER A 43 4.59 -2.10 -19.74
N LEU A 44 5.68 -2.37 -19.00
CA LEU A 44 6.94 -1.62 -19.13
C LEU A 44 7.60 -1.85 -20.50
N VAL A 45 7.57 -3.09 -21.01
CA VAL A 45 8.03 -3.37 -22.36
C VAL A 45 7.18 -2.64 -23.41
N LEU A 46 5.87 -2.64 -23.27
CA LEU A 46 4.99 -1.89 -24.16
C LEU A 46 5.28 -0.38 -24.10
N TRP A 47 5.53 0.19 -22.90
CA TRP A 47 5.93 1.58 -22.79
C TRP A 47 7.29 1.88 -23.44
N SER A 48 8.20 0.90 -23.45
CA SER A 48 9.49 1.05 -24.14
C SER A 48 9.37 1.08 -25.67
N LEU A 49 8.23 0.66 -26.21
CA LEU A 49 7.98 0.61 -27.67
C LEU A 49 7.09 1.76 -28.17
N ILE A 50 6.54 2.57 -27.27
CA ILE A 50 5.57 3.62 -27.62
C ILE A 50 6.21 5.00 -27.43
N ASN A 51 6.09 5.85 -28.46
CA ASN A 51 6.43 7.24 -28.33
C ASN A 51 5.23 8.00 -27.71
N PRO A 52 5.42 8.70 -26.57
CA PRO A 52 4.36 9.46 -25.91
C PRO A 52 3.66 10.52 -26.78
N THR A 53 4.38 11.06 -27.76
CA THR A 53 3.86 12.10 -28.67
C THR A 53 2.88 11.54 -29.69
N ASP A 54 2.99 10.25 -30.03
CA ASP A 54 2.21 9.64 -31.10
C ASP A 54 0.88 9.07 -30.61
N ASN A 55 0.85 8.49 -29.40
CA ASN A 55 -0.36 7.86 -28.86
C ASN A 55 -0.47 7.95 -27.33
N LEU A 56 -0.83 9.13 -26.86
CA LEU A 56 -1.01 9.42 -25.44
C LEU A 56 -2.11 8.55 -24.80
N ALA A 57 -3.20 8.27 -25.55
CA ALA A 57 -4.31 7.45 -25.03
C ALA A 57 -3.88 6.02 -24.72
N LEU A 58 -3.07 5.42 -25.61
CA LEU A 58 -2.52 4.08 -25.41
C LEU A 58 -1.55 4.06 -24.21
N LEU A 59 -0.70 5.07 -24.11
CA LEU A 59 0.25 5.20 -22.99
C LEU A 59 -0.49 5.32 -21.65
N ILE A 60 -1.57 6.10 -21.57
CA ILE A 60 -2.41 6.22 -20.38
C ILE A 60 -3.10 4.89 -20.06
N SER A 61 -3.60 4.18 -21.08
CA SER A 61 -4.27 2.88 -20.90
C SER A 61 -3.33 1.83 -20.32
N ILE A 62 -2.09 1.76 -20.81
CA ILE A 62 -1.07 0.87 -20.26
C ILE A 62 -0.72 1.28 -18.81
N GLY A 63 -0.62 2.58 -18.55
CA GLY A 63 -0.43 3.12 -17.19
C GLY A 63 -1.54 2.72 -16.23
N LEU A 64 -2.78 2.63 -16.71
CA LEU A 64 -3.91 2.14 -15.93
C LEU A 64 -3.76 0.65 -15.60
N VAL A 65 -3.28 -0.17 -16.54
CA VAL A 65 -2.97 -1.58 -16.30
C VAL A 65 -1.89 -1.73 -15.23
N ILE A 66 -0.81 -0.95 -15.30
CA ILE A 66 0.23 -0.92 -14.26
C ILE A 66 -0.37 -0.55 -12.91
N ALA A 67 -1.22 0.47 -12.85
CA ALA A 67 -1.84 0.92 -11.62
C ALA A 67 -2.76 -0.15 -11.00
N ILE A 68 -3.55 -0.86 -11.81
CA ILE A 68 -4.40 -1.97 -11.36
C ILE A 68 -3.54 -3.14 -10.85
N ALA A 69 -2.52 -3.52 -11.61
CA ALA A 69 -1.62 -4.61 -11.23
C ALA A 69 -0.86 -4.29 -9.94
N SER A 70 -0.35 -3.06 -9.81
CA SER A 70 0.36 -2.60 -8.61
C SER A 70 -0.56 -2.54 -7.38
N ALA A 71 -1.79 -2.00 -7.51
CA ALA A 71 -2.76 -1.97 -6.42
C ALA A 71 -3.20 -3.38 -5.99
N THR A 72 -3.33 -4.31 -6.93
CA THR A 72 -3.64 -5.72 -6.65
C THR A 72 -2.48 -6.42 -5.95
N GLN A 73 -1.25 -6.13 -6.37
CA GLN A 73 -0.04 -6.65 -5.72
C GLN A 73 0.09 -6.15 -4.28
N ASP A 74 -0.20 -4.88 -4.03
CA ASP A 74 -0.13 -4.24 -2.71
C ASP A 74 -1.04 -4.98 -1.69
N ILE A 75 -2.32 -5.20 -2.04
CA ILE A 75 -3.25 -6.01 -1.25
C ILE A 75 -2.69 -7.42 -0.98
N THR A 76 -2.13 -8.05 -2.02
CA THR A 76 -1.67 -9.43 -1.93
C THR A 76 -0.42 -9.57 -1.06
N VAL A 77 0.49 -8.59 -1.11
CA VAL A 77 1.70 -8.52 -0.26
C VAL A 77 1.30 -8.32 1.20
N ASP A 78 0.36 -7.43 1.47
CA ASP A 78 -0.16 -7.20 2.82
C ASP A 78 -0.83 -8.45 3.38
N ALA A 79 -1.65 -9.12 2.59
CA ALA A 79 -2.27 -10.38 2.97
C ALA A 79 -1.22 -11.48 3.26
N LEU A 80 -0.20 -11.61 2.40
CA LEU A 80 0.90 -12.56 2.61
C LEU A 80 1.63 -12.28 3.93
N ARG A 81 1.94 -11.01 4.21
CA ARG A 81 2.58 -10.57 5.45
C ARG A 81 1.74 -10.93 6.68
N ILE A 82 0.44 -10.64 6.67
CA ILE A 82 -0.47 -10.92 7.76
C ILE A 82 -0.61 -12.43 8.01
N GLU A 83 -0.69 -13.22 6.94
CA GLU A 83 -0.79 -14.68 7.02
C GLU A 83 0.50 -15.36 7.56
N GLN A 84 1.67 -14.74 7.34
CA GLN A 84 2.96 -15.22 7.85
C GLN A 84 3.07 -15.10 9.37
N ILE A 85 2.47 -14.07 9.95
CA ILE A 85 2.57 -13.73 11.37
C ILE A 85 1.44 -14.42 12.14
N GLY A 86 1.72 -14.93 13.35
CA GLY A 86 0.73 -15.57 14.22
C GLY A 86 -0.32 -14.61 14.75
N GLU A 87 -1.57 -15.05 14.94
CA GLU A 87 -2.68 -14.20 15.42
C GLU A 87 -2.41 -13.54 16.78
N LYS A 88 -1.70 -14.25 17.65
CA LYS A 88 -1.38 -13.79 19.00
C LYS A 88 -0.09 -12.98 19.08
N GLU A 89 0.58 -12.78 17.96
CA GLU A 89 1.90 -12.13 17.90
C GLU A 89 1.79 -10.64 17.57
N SER A 90 1.17 -9.86 18.45
CA SER A 90 1.02 -8.40 18.28
C SER A 90 2.36 -7.68 18.04
N LYS A 91 3.45 -8.13 18.70
CA LYS A 91 4.79 -7.56 18.51
C LYS A 91 5.34 -7.82 17.11
N SER A 92 5.21 -9.07 16.64
CA SER A 92 5.62 -9.44 15.27
C SER A 92 4.77 -8.72 14.22
N MET A 93 3.48 -8.47 14.49
CA MET A 93 2.61 -7.69 13.61
C MET A 93 3.07 -6.23 13.50
N ALA A 94 3.45 -5.61 14.62
CA ALA A 94 3.98 -4.25 14.61
C ALA A 94 5.32 -4.15 13.86
N ALA A 95 6.21 -5.14 14.04
CA ALA A 95 7.47 -5.22 13.28
C ALA A 95 7.21 -5.40 11.77
N GLY A 96 6.30 -6.31 11.40
CA GLY A 96 5.91 -6.53 10.02
C GLY A 96 5.28 -5.30 9.37
N ALA A 97 4.46 -4.53 10.11
CA ALA A 97 3.90 -3.26 9.66
C ALA A 97 5.00 -2.22 9.41
N ALA A 98 5.97 -2.09 10.31
CA ALA A 98 7.10 -1.19 10.13
C ALA A 98 7.90 -1.52 8.85
N MET A 99 8.19 -2.81 8.64
CA MET A 99 8.91 -3.25 7.43
C MET A 99 8.10 -3.01 6.15
N ALA A 100 6.77 -3.19 6.18
CA ALA A 100 5.90 -2.88 5.05
C ALA A 100 5.94 -1.38 4.70
N VAL A 101 5.85 -0.50 5.70
CA VAL A 101 5.90 0.96 5.50
C VAL A 101 7.28 1.39 4.99
N VAL A 102 8.37 0.86 5.55
CA VAL A 102 9.74 1.11 5.04
C VAL A 102 9.88 0.64 3.60
N GLY A 103 9.39 -0.55 3.29
CA GLY A 103 9.42 -1.11 1.93
C GLY A 103 8.65 -0.23 0.95
N TRP A 104 7.46 0.22 1.32
CA TRP A 104 6.64 1.09 0.48
C TRP A 104 7.32 2.43 0.19
N TRP A 105 7.80 3.14 1.22
CA TRP A 105 8.50 4.41 1.05
C TRP A 105 9.81 4.26 0.27
N THR A 106 10.58 3.21 0.58
CA THR A 106 11.84 2.94 -0.12
C THR A 106 11.59 2.61 -1.59
N GLY A 107 10.63 1.74 -1.90
CA GLY A 107 10.26 1.40 -3.28
C GLY A 107 9.79 2.62 -4.06
N TYR A 108 8.91 3.43 -3.47
CA TYR A 108 8.41 4.66 -4.09
C TYR A 108 9.53 5.68 -4.37
N LYS A 109 10.42 5.90 -3.41
CA LYS A 109 11.52 6.88 -3.54
C LYS A 109 12.66 6.37 -4.40
N LEU A 110 13.18 5.16 -4.12
CA LEU A 110 14.27 4.57 -4.91
C LEU A 110 13.85 4.27 -6.34
N GLY A 111 12.62 3.80 -6.56
CA GLY A 111 12.11 3.61 -7.92
C GLY A 111 12.12 4.89 -8.72
N GLY A 112 11.68 6.01 -8.12
CA GLY A 112 11.75 7.33 -8.74
C GLY A 112 13.19 7.81 -8.99
N VAL A 113 14.09 7.60 -8.02
CA VAL A 113 15.52 7.93 -8.15
C VAL A 113 16.16 7.13 -9.28
N ILE A 114 15.95 5.81 -9.32
CA ILE A 114 16.48 4.95 -10.39
C ILE A 114 15.97 5.42 -11.75
N ALA A 115 14.66 5.70 -11.87
CA ALA A 115 14.08 6.16 -13.12
C ALA A 115 14.71 7.47 -13.61
N LEU A 116 14.81 8.48 -12.72
CA LEU A 116 15.34 9.79 -13.10
C LEU A 116 16.83 9.77 -13.44
N PHE A 117 17.65 9.12 -12.61
CA PHE A 117 19.10 9.01 -12.89
C PHE A 117 19.39 8.19 -14.14
N THR A 118 18.63 7.12 -14.37
CA THR A 118 18.80 6.30 -15.58
C THR A 118 18.40 7.08 -16.83
N ALA A 119 17.28 7.82 -16.78
CA ALA A 119 16.84 8.66 -17.87
C ALA A 119 17.86 9.76 -18.17
N GLU A 120 18.36 10.46 -17.15
CA GLU A 120 19.40 11.50 -17.30
C GLU A 120 20.71 10.93 -17.85
N PHE A 121 21.11 9.75 -17.38
CA PHE A 121 22.31 9.06 -17.88
C PHE A 121 22.19 8.74 -19.36
N PHE A 122 21.08 8.16 -19.80
CA PHE A 122 20.87 7.85 -21.21
C PHE A 122 20.77 9.12 -22.08
N GLU A 123 20.08 10.15 -21.60
CA GLU A 123 19.97 11.45 -22.28
C GLU A 123 21.36 12.10 -22.51
N LYS A 124 22.20 12.16 -21.47
CA LYS A 124 23.57 12.69 -21.55
C LYS A 124 24.49 11.88 -22.47
N ASN A 125 24.23 10.60 -22.63
CA ASN A 125 24.98 9.73 -23.56
C ASN A 125 24.37 9.71 -24.98
N GLY A 126 23.46 10.60 -25.30
CA GLY A 126 22.92 10.77 -26.65
C GLY A 126 21.90 9.73 -27.08
N VAL A 127 21.30 8.99 -26.14
CA VAL A 127 20.22 8.05 -26.46
C VAL A 127 18.94 8.84 -26.70
N VAL A 128 18.43 8.82 -27.93
CA VAL A 128 17.23 9.56 -28.31
C VAL A 128 15.99 9.10 -27.51
N ASP A 129 15.83 7.79 -27.39
CA ASP A 129 14.69 7.16 -26.69
C ASP A 129 15.05 6.81 -25.23
N TYR A 130 15.61 7.78 -24.48
CA TYR A 130 16.14 7.56 -23.13
C TYR A 130 15.06 7.10 -22.11
N TRP A 131 13.81 7.50 -22.26
CA TRP A 131 12.73 7.00 -21.42
C TRP A 131 12.40 5.54 -21.70
N GLN A 132 12.39 5.13 -22.96
CA GLN A 132 12.16 3.73 -23.36
C GLN A 132 13.27 2.83 -22.78
N ALA A 133 14.53 3.25 -22.89
CA ALA A 133 15.66 2.55 -22.27
C ALA A 133 15.50 2.47 -20.73
N THR A 134 15.02 3.55 -20.11
CA THR A 134 14.75 3.59 -18.66
C THR A 134 13.69 2.58 -18.26
N PHE A 135 12.61 2.42 -19.01
CA PHE A 135 11.57 1.42 -18.71
C PHE A 135 12.11 -0.01 -18.77
N ILE A 136 13.05 -0.31 -19.65
CA ILE A 136 13.73 -1.61 -19.68
C ILE A 136 14.54 -1.84 -18.39
N VAL A 137 15.28 -0.83 -17.92
CA VAL A 137 16.03 -0.92 -16.65
C VAL A 137 15.08 -1.15 -15.47
N LEU A 138 13.96 -0.43 -15.42
CA LEU A 138 12.93 -0.66 -14.39
C LEU A 138 12.34 -2.08 -14.46
N GLY A 139 12.16 -2.61 -15.66
CA GLY A 139 11.76 -4.01 -15.87
C GLY A 139 12.76 -5.00 -15.28
N ILE A 140 14.06 -4.76 -15.44
CA ILE A 140 15.11 -5.58 -14.81
C ILE A 140 15.02 -5.53 -13.29
N VAL A 141 14.76 -4.35 -12.70
CA VAL A 141 14.54 -4.21 -11.25
C VAL A 141 13.35 -5.05 -10.78
N VAL A 142 12.24 -5.05 -11.52
CA VAL A 142 11.08 -5.89 -11.20
C VAL A 142 11.43 -7.39 -11.27
N ILE A 143 12.23 -7.82 -12.25
CA ILE A 143 12.71 -9.22 -12.34
C ILE A 143 13.54 -9.59 -11.11
N LEU A 144 14.44 -8.73 -10.68
CA LEU A 144 15.27 -8.95 -9.48
C LEU A 144 14.38 -9.08 -8.21
N MET A 145 13.33 -8.26 -8.10
CA MET A 145 12.38 -8.37 -6.99
C MET A 145 11.62 -9.70 -7.02
N ASN A 146 11.27 -10.22 -8.20
CA ASN A 146 10.66 -11.55 -8.36
C ASN A 146 11.59 -12.67 -7.89
N ILE A 147 12.88 -12.58 -8.16
CA ILE A 147 13.87 -13.52 -7.64
C ILE A 147 13.87 -13.49 -6.10
N GLY A 148 13.85 -12.29 -5.51
CA GLY A 148 13.72 -12.12 -4.06
C GLY A 148 12.44 -12.78 -3.49
N LEU A 149 11.31 -12.66 -4.18
CA LEU A 149 10.05 -13.29 -3.77
C LEU A 149 10.15 -14.82 -3.71
N MET A 150 11.00 -15.47 -4.50
CA MET A 150 11.17 -16.92 -4.48
C MET A 150 11.69 -17.44 -3.13
N PHE A 151 12.39 -16.62 -2.36
CA PHE A 151 12.89 -16.98 -1.03
C PHE A 151 11.83 -16.83 0.08
N VAL A 152 10.70 -16.17 -0.21
CA VAL A 152 9.61 -16.02 0.76
C VAL A 152 8.79 -17.31 0.80
N HIS A 153 8.72 -17.96 1.97
CA HIS A 153 7.89 -19.15 2.14
C HIS A 153 6.43 -18.77 2.37
N GLU A 154 5.49 -19.41 1.66
CA GLU A 154 4.05 -19.23 1.90
C GLU A 154 3.48 -20.45 2.61
N LYS A 155 2.75 -20.22 3.72
CA LYS A 155 2.02 -21.28 4.42
C LYS A 155 0.92 -21.84 3.52
N SER A 156 0.65 -23.15 3.61
CA SER A 156 -0.38 -23.79 2.78
C SER A 156 -1.76 -23.14 2.97
N SER A 157 -2.36 -22.67 1.88
CA SER A 157 -3.71 -22.09 1.87
C SER A 157 -4.84 -23.14 1.87
N SER A 158 -4.50 -24.44 1.98
CA SER A 158 -5.47 -25.55 1.85
C SER A 158 -6.60 -25.51 2.87
N GLU A 159 -6.32 -25.13 4.10
CA GLU A 159 -7.33 -25.04 5.17
C GLU A 159 -8.29 -23.89 4.95
N ARG A 160 -7.78 -22.72 4.55
CA ARG A 160 -8.60 -21.54 4.20
C ARG A 160 -9.55 -21.86 3.05
N VAL A 161 -9.03 -22.44 1.97
CA VAL A 161 -9.85 -22.83 0.81
C VAL A 161 -10.94 -23.82 1.19
N LYS A 162 -10.62 -24.80 2.06
CA LYS A 162 -11.62 -25.75 2.60
C LYS A 162 -12.67 -25.04 3.44
N SER A 163 -12.28 -24.10 4.29
CA SER A 163 -13.21 -23.31 5.12
C SER A 163 -14.15 -22.46 4.25
N GLN A 164 -13.60 -21.75 3.26
CA GLN A 164 -14.40 -20.95 2.31
C GLN A 164 -15.39 -21.81 1.54
N ARG A 165 -14.99 -22.96 1.01
CA ARG A 165 -15.89 -23.90 0.33
C ARG A 165 -17.01 -24.42 1.23
N LYS A 166 -16.74 -24.67 2.51
CA LYS A 166 -17.78 -25.06 3.48
C LYS A 166 -18.78 -23.94 3.69
N THR A 167 -18.31 -22.69 3.82
CA THR A 167 -19.17 -21.51 3.98
C THR A 167 -20.06 -21.30 2.75
N ASP A 168 -19.50 -21.41 1.54
CA ASP A 168 -20.26 -21.29 0.28
C ASP A 168 -21.34 -22.40 0.18
N ALA A 169 -20.99 -23.64 0.52
CA ALA A 169 -21.93 -24.74 0.53
C ALA A 169 -23.08 -24.57 1.55
N LEU A 170 -22.80 -23.97 2.71
CA LEU A 170 -23.82 -23.64 3.70
C LEU A 170 -24.77 -22.53 3.19
N ILE A 171 -24.21 -21.49 2.54
CA ILE A 171 -25.00 -20.40 1.96
C ILE A 171 -25.88 -20.94 0.82
N SER A 172 -25.32 -21.72 -0.09
CA SER A 172 -26.06 -22.34 -1.19
C SER A 172 -27.21 -23.25 -0.69
N LYS A 173 -26.96 -24.02 0.37
CA LYS A 173 -27.98 -24.86 1.01
C LYS A 173 -29.13 -24.04 1.61
N ASN A 174 -28.82 -22.90 2.20
CA ASN A 174 -29.84 -22.01 2.80
C ASN A 174 -30.68 -21.27 1.75
N LEU A 175 -30.18 -21.12 0.51
CA LEU A 175 -30.93 -20.54 -0.61
C LEU A 175 -31.92 -21.53 -1.27
N GLY A 176 -31.96 -22.75 -0.83
CA GLY A 176 -33.02 -23.74 -1.13
C GLY A 176 -33.06 -24.30 -2.55
N SER A 177 -32.12 -23.96 -3.43
CA SER A 177 -32.07 -24.46 -4.81
C SER A 177 -30.61 -24.67 -5.25
N LYS A 178 -30.36 -25.78 -5.95
CA LYS A 178 -29.05 -26.06 -6.59
C LYS A 178 -29.07 -25.63 -8.05
N ASN A 179 -29.18 -24.34 -8.30
CA ASN A 179 -29.10 -23.77 -9.64
C ASN A 179 -27.81 -22.95 -9.78
N PHE A 180 -27.29 -22.83 -10.99
CA PHE A 180 -26.12 -22.00 -11.31
C PHE A 180 -26.22 -20.56 -10.74
N ILE A 181 -27.44 -19.99 -10.76
CA ILE A 181 -27.70 -18.65 -10.22
C ILE A 181 -27.52 -18.62 -8.70
N THR A 182 -28.01 -19.64 -7.97
CA THR A 182 -27.85 -19.71 -6.50
C THR A 182 -26.40 -19.91 -6.09
N ASP A 183 -25.61 -20.61 -6.86
CA ASP A 183 -24.17 -20.77 -6.61
C ASP A 183 -23.42 -19.45 -6.84
N ILE A 184 -23.77 -18.68 -7.87
CA ILE A 184 -23.24 -17.33 -8.09
C ILE A 184 -23.63 -16.38 -6.94
N ILE A 185 -24.89 -16.37 -6.52
CA ILE A 185 -25.36 -15.54 -5.42
C ILE A 185 -24.66 -15.93 -4.11
N ALA A 186 -24.53 -17.22 -3.83
CA ALA A 186 -23.81 -17.73 -2.67
C ALA A 186 -22.33 -17.31 -2.70
N TRP A 187 -21.71 -17.40 -3.87
CA TRP A 187 -20.33 -16.98 -4.06
C TRP A 187 -20.15 -15.46 -3.86
N ILE A 188 -21.00 -14.62 -4.45
CA ILE A 188 -20.96 -13.16 -4.28
C ILE A 188 -21.23 -12.78 -2.81
N THR A 189 -22.26 -13.37 -2.20
CA THR A 189 -22.63 -13.10 -0.80
C THR A 189 -21.52 -13.52 0.16
N GLY A 190 -20.91 -14.68 -0.06
CA GLY A 190 -19.77 -15.14 0.74
C GLY A 190 -18.51 -14.32 0.49
N THR A 191 -18.32 -13.79 -0.73
CA THR A 191 -17.13 -13.02 -1.11
C THR A 191 -17.17 -11.59 -0.59
N ILE A 192 -18.30 -10.91 -0.72
CA ILE A 192 -18.45 -9.51 -0.33
C ILE A 192 -19.11 -9.38 1.06
N GLY A 193 -20.22 -10.10 1.28
CA GLY A 193 -20.97 -10.05 2.54
C GLY A 193 -20.22 -10.71 3.68
N GLY A 194 -19.52 -11.83 3.42
CA GLY A 194 -18.79 -12.57 4.43
C GLY A 194 -17.81 -11.74 5.25
N PRO A 195 -16.86 -11.03 4.64
CA PRO A 195 -15.90 -10.15 5.34
C PRO A 195 -16.59 -9.08 6.17
N ILE A 196 -17.60 -8.42 5.60
CA ILE A 196 -18.36 -7.35 6.27
C ILE A 196 -19.10 -7.92 7.49
N ILE A 197 -19.86 -8.99 7.30
CA ILE A 197 -20.61 -9.63 8.38
C ILE A 197 -19.67 -10.14 9.47
N SER A 198 -18.55 -10.75 9.11
CA SER A 198 -17.53 -11.24 10.05
C SER A 198 -16.98 -10.08 10.89
N PHE A 199 -16.62 -8.97 10.27
CA PHE A 199 -16.11 -7.78 10.95
C PHE A 199 -17.11 -7.24 11.98
N PHE A 200 -18.39 -7.10 11.61
CA PHE A 200 -19.42 -6.63 12.52
C PHE A 200 -19.77 -7.65 13.61
N LYS A 201 -19.77 -8.95 13.31
CA LYS A 201 -20.00 -10.00 14.32
C LYS A 201 -18.86 -10.10 15.34
N LYS A 202 -17.60 -9.99 14.87
CA LYS A 202 -16.41 -10.09 15.72
C LYS A 202 -16.31 -8.93 16.71
N ASN A 203 -16.62 -7.71 16.27
CA ASN A 203 -16.43 -6.50 17.06
C ASN A 203 -17.72 -5.96 17.70
N GLY A 204 -18.90 -6.42 17.27
CA GLY A 204 -20.18 -5.81 17.60
C GLY A 204 -20.45 -4.52 16.83
N PHE A 205 -21.70 -4.19 16.60
CA PHE A 205 -22.08 -3.09 15.70
C PHE A 205 -21.52 -1.72 16.12
N SER A 206 -21.67 -1.38 17.40
CA SER A 206 -21.24 -0.07 17.94
C SER A 206 -19.71 0.11 17.85
N ILE A 207 -18.93 -0.92 18.26
CA ILE A 207 -17.47 -0.87 18.20
C ILE A 207 -17.01 -0.87 16.75
N ALA A 208 -17.61 -1.67 15.87
CA ALA A 208 -17.27 -1.72 14.45
C ALA A 208 -17.45 -0.34 13.78
N ILE A 209 -18.55 0.35 14.01
CA ILE A 209 -18.76 1.72 13.52
C ILE A 209 -17.74 2.69 14.13
N GLY A 210 -17.43 2.56 15.43
CA GLY A 210 -16.40 3.35 16.09
C GLY A 210 -15.02 3.16 15.44
N ILE A 211 -14.63 1.91 15.12
CA ILE A 211 -13.38 1.60 14.42
C ILE A 211 -13.35 2.23 13.03
N LEU A 212 -14.42 2.07 12.24
CA LEU A 212 -14.51 2.66 10.90
C LEU A 212 -14.44 4.19 10.93
N GLY A 213 -15.16 4.82 11.86
CA GLY A 213 -15.12 6.26 12.08
C GLY A 213 -13.73 6.74 12.48
N PHE A 214 -13.06 6.02 13.40
CA PHE A 214 -11.69 6.31 13.79
C PHE A 214 -10.71 6.21 12.63
N VAL A 215 -10.76 5.12 11.85
CA VAL A 215 -9.92 4.91 10.66
C VAL A 215 -10.10 6.05 9.66
N PHE A 216 -11.34 6.43 9.39
CA PHE A 216 -11.66 7.54 8.49
C PHE A 216 -11.08 8.87 8.99
N LEU A 217 -11.35 9.23 10.24
CA LEU A 217 -10.90 10.50 10.82
C LEU A 217 -9.37 10.56 10.93
N PHE A 218 -8.73 9.44 11.27
CA PHE A 218 -7.28 9.36 11.37
C PHE A 218 -6.58 9.63 10.03
N LYS A 219 -7.14 9.08 8.95
CA LYS A 219 -6.54 9.20 7.61
C LYS A 219 -6.92 10.47 6.85
N ILE A 220 -8.03 11.11 7.18
CA ILE A 220 -8.49 12.28 6.44
C ILE A 220 -7.51 13.46 6.58
N GLY A 221 -6.98 13.70 7.78
CA GLY A 221 -6.01 14.77 8.04
C GLY A 221 -4.71 14.58 7.24
N GLU A 222 -4.14 13.37 7.28
CA GLU A 222 -2.94 13.02 6.53
C GLU A 222 -3.15 13.15 5.00
N ALA A 223 -4.32 12.71 4.51
CA ALA A 223 -4.65 12.78 3.10
C ALA A 223 -4.78 14.22 2.59
N PHE A 224 -5.38 15.11 3.37
CA PHE A 224 -5.48 16.53 3.04
C PHE A 224 -4.10 17.21 3.06
N LEU A 225 -3.34 17.03 4.12
CA LEU A 225 -2.01 17.63 4.25
C LEU A 225 -1.09 17.17 3.10
N GLY A 226 -1.05 15.89 2.81
CA GLY A 226 -0.22 15.33 1.74
C GLY A 226 -0.54 15.88 0.35
N ARG A 227 -1.79 16.32 0.10
CA ARG A 227 -2.21 16.92 -1.18
C ARG A 227 -1.96 18.43 -1.23
N MET A 228 -2.22 19.10 -0.14
CA MET A 228 -2.17 20.57 -0.08
C MET A 228 -0.76 21.10 0.22
N SER A 229 0.12 20.28 0.80
CA SER A 229 1.46 20.70 1.22
C SER A 229 2.30 21.36 0.11
N ILE A 230 2.33 20.78 -1.09
CA ILE A 230 3.12 21.34 -2.21
C ILE A 230 2.56 22.68 -2.67
N VAL A 231 1.23 22.83 -2.71
CA VAL A 231 0.58 24.10 -3.07
C VAL A 231 0.93 25.14 -2.02
N PHE A 232 0.77 24.81 -0.75
CA PHE A 232 1.09 25.67 0.39
C PHE A 232 2.55 26.15 0.38
N TYR A 233 3.53 25.25 0.13
CA TYR A 233 4.93 25.64 0.05
C TYR A 233 5.22 26.61 -1.09
N LYS A 234 4.56 26.41 -2.24
CA LYS A 234 4.68 27.32 -3.38
C LYS A 234 4.08 28.69 -3.10
N GLU A 235 2.93 28.76 -2.42
CA GLU A 235 2.27 30.02 -2.04
C GLU A 235 3.12 30.80 -1.04
N LEU A 236 3.87 30.13 -0.16
CA LEU A 236 4.84 30.77 0.74
C LEU A 236 6.13 31.23 0.03
N GLY A 237 6.27 30.95 -1.27
CA GLY A 237 7.40 31.39 -2.10
C GLY A 237 8.64 30.49 -2.00
N PHE A 238 8.50 29.23 -1.54
CA PHE A 238 9.58 28.26 -1.61
C PHE A 238 9.84 27.79 -3.03
N SER A 239 11.12 27.71 -3.41
CA SER A 239 11.54 27.23 -4.72
C SER A 239 11.30 25.72 -4.86
N LYS A 240 11.33 25.23 -6.11
CA LYS A 240 11.28 23.79 -6.38
C LYS A 240 12.46 23.05 -5.73
N SER A 241 13.63 23.70 -5.69
CA SER A 241 14.84 23.16 -5.05
C SER A 241 14.68 23.05 -3.53
N ASP A 242 14.12 24.07 -2.88
CA ASP A 242 13.85 24.03 -1.43
C ASP A 242 12.90 22.87 -1.08
N ILE A 243 11.82 22.71 -1.84
CA ILE A 243 10.86 21.61 -1.66
C ILE A 243 11.55 20.25 -1.88
N ALA A 244 12.40 20.13 -2.89
CA ALA A 244 13.12 18.89 -3.18
C ALA A 244 14.09 18.52 -2.06
N ILE A 245 14.83 19.48 -1.51
CA ILE A 245 15.80 19.23 -0.44
C ILE A 245 15.06 18.90 0.87
N TYR A 246 14.18 19.79 1.34
CA TYR A 246 13.57 19.66 2.67
C TYR A 246 12.47 18.61 2.71
N SER A 247 11.52 18.65 1.76
CA SER A 247 10.36 17.76 1.82
C SER A 247 10.63 16.37 1.19
N LYS A 248 11.50 16.26 0.18
CA LYS A 248 11.71 14.96 -0.50
C LYS A 248 12.94 14.22 0.04
N THR A 249 14.10 14.85 0.05
CA THR A 249 15.34 14.14 0.43
C THR A 249 15.43 13.98 1.94
N LEU A 250 15.35 15.08 2.68
CA LEU A 250 15.43 15.05 4.15
C LEU A 250 14.24 14.28 4.73
N GLY A 251 13.03 14.53 4.22
CA GLY A 251 11.81 13.84 4.60
C GLY A 251 11.88 12.33 4.38
N TRP A 252 12.51 11.83 3.30
CA TRP A 252 12.67 10.40 3.10
C TRP A 252 13.54 9.75 4.18
N ILE A 253 14.70 10.32 4.45
CA ILE A 253 15.61 9.81 5.49
C ILE A 253 14.90 9.79 6.84
N THR A 254 14.25 10.89 7.21
CA THR A 254 13.47 11.01 8.44
C THR A 254 12.37 9.95 8.51
N THR A 255 11.56 9.81 7.46
CA THR A 255 10.47 8.84 7.41
C THR A 255 10.97 7.40 7.58
N VAL A 256 12.04 7.00 6.89
CA VAL A 256 12.58 5.62 7.00
C VAL A 256 13.11 5.36 8.42
N VAL A 257 13.94 6.25 8.95
CA VAL A 257 14.52 6.09 10.30
C VAL A 257 13.43 6.04 11.36
N PHE A 258 12.51 6.98 11.32
CA PHE A 258 11.46 7.06 12.35
C PHE A 258 10.32 6.05 12.15
N THR A 259 10.14 5.49 10.96
CA THR A 259 9.30 4.31 10.75
C THR A 259 9.84 3.10 11.53
N LEU A 260 11.15 2.85 11.48
CA LEU A 260 11.78 1.77 12.25
C LEU A 260 11.69 2.01 13.75
N LEU A 261 11.97 3.23 14.20
CA LEU A 261 11.84 3.62 15.62
C LEU A 261 10.37 3.54 16.09
N GLY A 262 9.42 3.95 15.26
CA GLY A 262 7.98 3.84 15.51
C GLY A 262 7.53 2.39 15.65
N GLY A 263 8.03 1.50 14.79
CA GLY A 263 7.81 0.06 14.91
C GLY A 263 8.35 -0.49 16.23
N LEU A 264 9.58 -0.13 16.60
CA LEU A 264 10.18 -0.54 17.87
C LEU A 264 9.39 -0.01 19.09
N PHE A 265 8.92 1.23 19.02
CA PHE A 265 8.08 1.82 20.05
C PHE A 265 6.73 1.09 20.14
N ALA A 266 6.10 0.76 19.02
CA ALA A 266 4.84 0.00 18.98
C ALA A 266 5.00 -1.42 19.57
N ILE A 267 6.15 -2.07 19.34
CA ILE A 267 6.48 -3.36 19.95
C ILE A 267 6.56 -3.28 21.48
N ARG A 268 7.17 -2.20 22.00
CA ARG A 268 7.37 -2.03 23.45
C ARG A 268 6.14 -1.50 24.16
N SER A 269 5.47 -0.51 23.58
CA SER A 269 4.37 0.23 24.23
C SER A 269 2.98 -0.31 23.87
N GLY A 270 2.90 -1.17 22.88
CA GLY A 270 1.65 -1.68 22.31
C GLY A 270 1.10 -0.78 21.19
N THR A 271 0.49 -1.40 20.19
CA THR A 271 0.04 -0.74 18.95
C THR A 271 -0.98 0.38 19.20
N VAL A 272 -2.00 0.12 20.03
CA VAL A 272 -3.08 1.10 20.31
C VAL A 272 -2.54 2.34 21.02
N LYS A 273 -1.70 2.14 22.05
CA LYS A 273 -1.09 3.27 22.77
C LYS A 273 -0.19 4.11 21.86
N THR A 274 0.62 3.46 21.04
CA THR A 274 1.47 4.12 20.05
C THR A 274 0.64 4.95 19.08
N MET A 275 -0.49 4.42 18.60
CA MET A 275 -1.39 5.10 17.67
C MET A 275 -2.01 6.37 18.28
N PHE A 276 -2.46 6.32 19.54
CA PHE A 276 -2.99 7.51 20.21
C PHE A 276 -1.92 8.58 20.43
N ILE A 277 -0.73 8.19 20.88
CA ILE A 277 0.39 9.13 21.08
C ILE A 277 0.80 9.73 19.73
N ALA A 278 1.01 8.92 18.72
CA ALA A 278 1.42 9.37 17.40
C ALA A 278 0.36 10.28 16.74
N GLY A 279 -0.92 9.93 16.83
CA GLY A 279 -2.01 10.76 16.33
C GLY A 279 -2.11 12.11 17.01
N GLY A 280 -1.95 12.16 18.34
CA GLY A 280 -1.91 13.41 19.10
C GLY A 280 -0.70 14.28 18.71
N LEU A 281 0.48 13.68 18.59
CA LEU A 281 1.68 14.39 18.14
C LEU A 281 1.54 14.90 16.69
N MET A 282 0.97 14.11 15.79
CA MET A 282 0.71 14.52 14.42
C MET A 282 -0.25 15.72 14.35
N ALA A 283 -1.28 15.75 15.19
CA ALA A 283 -2.17 16.91 15.29
C ALA A 283 -1.42 18.16 15.77
N LEU A 284 -0.49 18.03 16.74
CA LEU A 284 0.32 19.13 17.23
C LEU A 284 1.32 19.63 16.18
N THR A 285 1.99 18.72 15.45
CA THR A 285 2.96 19.12 14.41
C THR A 285 2.28 19.83 13.25
N ASN A 286 1.03 19.51 12.92
CA ASN A 286 0.26 20.23 11.91
C ASN A 286 0.11 21.73 12.27
N LEU A 287 0.12 22.11 13.55
CA LEU A 287 0.09 23.52 13.96
C LEU A 287 1.38 24.28 13.57
N LEU A 288 2.50 23.58 13.37
CA LEU A 288 3.74 24.20 12.90
C LEU A 288 3.59 24.78 11.49
N PHE A 289 2.77 24.16 10.63
CA PHE A 289 2.46 24.74 9.31
C PHE A 289 1.63 26.02 9.43
N THR A 290 0.79 26.14 10.46
CA THR A 290 0.10 27.41 10.76
C THR A 290 1.08 28.49 11.20
N VAL A 291 2.05 28.14 12.06
CA VAL A 291 3.12 29.06 12.46
C VAL A 291 3.96 29.48 11.26
N LEU A 292 4.30 28.52 10.37
CA LEU A 292 5.01 28.79 9.13
C LEU A 292 4.21 29.75 8.19
N ALA A 293 2.88 29.57 8.12
CA ALA A 293 2.02 30.45 7.35
C ALA A 293 2.05 31.90 7.86
N TRP A 294 2.07 32.09 9.18
CA TRP A 294 2.14 33.43 9.78
C TRP A 294 3.52 34.07 9.70
N SER A 295 4.58 33.26 9.81
CA SER A 295 5.97 33.75 9.78
C SER A 295 6.46 34.06 8.36
N GLY A 296 5.76 33.59 7.34
CA GLY A 296 6.18 33.70 5.95
C GLY A 296 7.34 32.76 5.60
N LYS A 297 8.07 33.08 4.52
CA LYS A 297 9.18 32.24 4.03
C LYS A 297 10.33 32.20 5.03
N SER A 298 10.46 31.08 5.75
CA SER A 298 11.58 30.78 6.65
C SER A 298 12.04 29.33 6.40
N GLU A 299 13.24 29.16 5.85
CA GLU A 299 13.80 27.84 5.53
C GLU A 299 14.01 26.98 6.76
N ILE A 300 14.46 27.56 7.86
CA ILE A 300 14.69 26.86 9.13
C ILE A 300 13.37 26.35 9.70
N LEU A 301 12.33 27.20 9.74
CA LEU A 301 11.02 26.81 10.24
C LEU A 301 10.36 25.78 9.33
N PHE A 302 10.55 25.90 8.01
CA PHE A 302 10.08 24.93 7.03
C PHE A 302 10.73 23.56 7.23
N ALA A 303 12.07 23.50 7.32
CA ALA A 303 12.79 22.27 7.59
C ALA A 303 12.33 21.62 8.88
N PHE A 304 12.17 22.41 9.94
CA PHE A 304 11.75 21.94 11.27
C PHE A 304 10.31 21.39 11.23
N ALA A 305 9.39 22.11 10.61
CA ALA A 305 8.00 21.69 10.46
C ALA A 305 7.89 20.36 9.67
N VAL A 306 8.61 20.24 8.55
CA VAL A 306 8.61 19.02 7.71
C VAL A 306 9.23 17.84 8.47
N ILE A 307 10.37 18.02 9.15
CA ILE A 307 11.02 16.94 9.89
C ILE A 307 10.11 16.41 10.99
N LEU A 308 9.51 17.30 11.80
CA LEU A 308 8.64 16.89 12.90
C LEU A 308 7.35 16.25 12.40
N ASP A 309 6.78 16.74 11.31
CA ASP A 309 5.62 16.13 10.68
C ASP A 309 5.95 14.72 10.14
N ASP A 310 7.05 14.56 9.43
CA ASP A 310 7.50 13.26 8.92
C ASP A 310 7.79 12.25 10.03
N ILE A 311 8.37 12.70 11.18
CA ILE A 311 8.57 11.86 12.35
C ILE A 311 7.24 11.34 12.89
N THR A 312 6.30 12.25 13.15
CA THR A 312 5.02 11.87 13.74
C THR A 312 4.15 11.08 12.79
N ALA A 313 4.15 11.42 11.50
CA ALA A 313 3.48 10.68 10.45
C ALA A 313 4.04 9.26 10.28
N ALA A 314 5.37 9.08 10.37
CA ALA A 314 6.01 7.77 10.31
C ALA A 314 5.55 6.87 11.48
N PHE A 315 5.57 7.38 12.72
CA PHE A 315 5.07 6.68 13.90
C PHE A 315 3.58 6.34 13.77
N ALA A 316 2.77 7.32 13.34
CA ALA A 316 1.33 7.16 13.16
C ALA A 316 1.00 6.10 12.11
N THR A 317 1.68 6.14 10.97
CA THR A 317 1.45 5.20 9.87
C THR A 317 1.80 3.76 10.26
N VAL A 318 2.93 3.53 10.94
CA VAL A 318 3.32 2.19 11.41
C VAL A 318 2.32 1.64 12.41
N ALA A 319 1.93 2.45 13.40
CA ALA A 319 0.96 2.04 14.41
C ALA A 319 -0.41 1.77 13.79
N PHE A 320 -0.83 2.59 12.81
CA PHE A 320 -2.07 2.43 12.08
C PHE A 320 -2.08 1.14 11.25
N VAL A 321 -1.04 0.88 10.47
CA VAL A 321 -0.92 -0.37 9.66
C VAL A 321 -0.90 -1.59 10.57
N ALA A 322 -0.19 -1.54 11.71
CA ALA A 322 -0.20 -2.62 12.68
C ALA A 322 -1.60 -2.82 13.29
N PHE A 323 -2.30 -1.75 13.63
CA PHE A 323 -3.65 -1.80 14.18
C PHE A 323 -4.64 -2.43 13.21
N ILE A 324 -4.68 -1.95 11.97
CA ILE A 324 -5.55 -2.52 10.92
C ILE A 324 -5.23 -4.01 10.71
N SER A 325 -3.94 -4.37 10.68
CA SER A 325 -3.52 -5.77 10.52
C SER A 325 -4.00 -6.70 11.63
N LEU A 326 -4.16 -6.18 12.86
CA LEU A 326 -4.71 -6.94 13.99
C LEU A 326 -6.24 -7.12 13.93
N LEU A 327 -6.94 -6.23 13.18
CA LEU A 327 -8.39 -6.31 13.01
C LEU A 327 -8.82 -7.30 11.92
N VAL A 328 -7.91 -7.64 11.01
CA VAL A 328 -8.20 -8.53 9.88
C VAL A 328 -8.62 -9.91 10.37
N ASP A 329 -9.72 -10.41 9.81
CA ASP A 329 -10.13 -11.81 9.97
C ASP A 329 -9.40 -12.66 8.92
N ARG A 330 -8.59 -13.60 9.39
CA ARG A 330 -7.75 -14.46 8.53
C ARG A 330 -8.52 -15.41 7.61
N THR A 331 -9.81 -15.56 7.84
CA THR A 331 -10.70 -16.28 6.92
C THR A 331 -10.85 -15.50 5.61
N TYR A 332 -10.66 -14.18 5.67
CA TYR A 332 -10.87 -13.21 4.57
C TYR A 332 -9.66 -12.28 4.38
N THR A 333 -8.44 -12.79 4.58
CA THR A 333 -7.20 -11.98 4.50
C THR A 333 -6.80 -11.68 3.07
#